data_711d6d694627c188fa873066663db6eb
#
_entry.id   711d6d694627c188fa873066663db6eb
#
_cell.length_a   1.000
_cell.length_b   1.000
_cell.length_c   1.000
_cell.angle_alpha   90.00
_cell.angle_beta   90.00
_cell.angle_gamma   90.00
#
_symmetry.space_group_name_H-M   'P 1'
#
loop_
_entity.id
_entity.type
_entity.pdbx_description
1 polymer ?
#
loop_
_entity_poly.entity_id
_entity_poly.type
_entity_poly.pdbx_seq_one_letter_code
_entity_poly.pdbx_strand_id
1 'polypeptide(L)'
;WDAAIGPGKVIDTDRFFVVAMNNLGGCHGSTGPSSINPDTGVPFGPDFPLVAVRDWVKVQAQVSDYLGIQCWAAVVGGSLGGMQVLRWSIDQPDRIANAVIIASAPKLSAQNIAFNEVARQAIRRDPDFHGGHYYAKGVIPEVGLSLARMVGHITYLSDDAMHQKFGRDLRATTYQYGFDAEFQVESYLRYQGEVFSKRFDANTYLLMTRVLDYFDPARDYEHDLAKTFAKAQCRFMVMS
;
A
#
# COMPACT_ATOMS: atom_id res chain seq x y z
N TRP A 1 9.71 -9.11 0.75
CA TRP A 1 10.41 -9.55 -0.47
C TRP A 1 11.58 -10.50 -0.21
N ASP A 2 11.98 -10.73 1.02
CA ASP A 2 13.13 -11.57 1.39
C ASP A 2 13.04 -13.01 0.83
N ALA A 3 11.84 -13.54 0.65
CA ALA A 3 11.65 -14.84 0.03
C ALA A 3 11.98 -14.86 -1.48
N ALA A 4 11.85 -13.71 -2.17
CA ALA A 4 11.95 -13.60 -3.61
C ALA A 4 13.25 -12.94 -4.11
N ILE A 5 13.88 -12.08 -3.30
CA ILE A 5 15.04 -11.28 -3.67
C ILE A 5 16.29 -11.77 -2.91
N GLY A 6 17.37 -12.02 -3.61
CA GLY A 6 18.66 -12.42 -3.04
C GLY A 6 19.46 -13.34 -3.97
N PRO A 7 20.69 -13.71 -3.61
CA PRO A 7 21.51 -14.61 -4.38
C PRO A 7 20.82 -15.95 -4.62
N GLY A 8 20.74 -16.38 -5.90
CA GLY A 8 20.10 -17.63 -6.30
C GLY A 8 18.56 -17.68 -6.13
N LYS A 9 17.90 -16.57 -5.78
CA LYS A 9 16.43 -16.49 -5.68
C LYS A 9 15.79 -16.11 -7.02
N VAL A 10 14.45 -16.02 -7.05
CA VAL A 10 13.68 -15.66 -8.26
C VAL A 10 14.16 -14.34 -8.86
N ILE A 11 14.42 -13.34 -8.00
CA ILE A 11 15.10 -12.10 -8.37
C ILE A 11 16.52 -12.20 -7.82
N ASP A 12 17.39 -12.75 -8.66
CA ASP A 12 18.76 -13.10 -8.31
C ASP A 12 19.66 -11.86 -8.29
N THR A 13 20.15 -11.48 -7.12
CA THR A 13 21.04 -10.32 -6.94
C THR A 13 22.46 -10.55 -7.42
N ASP A 14 22.86 -11.79 -7.75
CA ASP A 14 24.14 -12.07 -8.43
C ASP A 14 24.08 -11.71 -9.93
N ARG A 15 22.85 -11.54 -10.47
CA ARG A 15 22.61 -11.24 -11.89
C ARG A 15 21.99 -9.87 -12.11
N PHE A 16 21.23 -9.36 -11.15
CA PHE A 16 20.47 -8.14 -11.31
C PHE A 16 20.82 -7.11 -10.23
N PHE A 17 21.00 -5.87 -10.65
CA PHE A 17 21.00 -4.74 -9.75
C PHE A 17 19.54 -4.42 -9.35
N VAL A 18 19.21 -4.65 -8.10
CA VAL A 18 17.84 -4.51 -7.58
C VAL A 18 17.70 -3.21 -6.79
N VAL A 19 16.72 -2.40 -7.16
CA VAL A 19 16.40 -1.14 -6.50
C VAL A 19 14.97 -1.19 -5.97
N ALA A 20 14.78 -0.85 -4.70
CA ALA A 20 13.48 -0.63 -4.09
C ALA A 20 13.40 0.80 -3.57
N MET A 21 12.36 1.52 -3.97
CA MET A 21 12.15 2.91 -3.58
C MET A 21 10.94 3.02 -2.65
N ASN A 22 11.09 3.73 -1.53
CA ASN A 22 9.95 4.06 -0.70
C ASN A 22 9.14 5.20 -1.34
N ASN A 23 7.82 5.11 -1.25
CA ASN A 23 6.92 6.07 -1.89
C ASN A 23 6.95 7.44 -1.19
N LEU A 24 6.91 8.51 -1.97
CA LEU A 24 6.62 9.86 -1.47
C LEU A 24 5.27 9.85 -0.74
N GLY A 25 5.22 10.45 0.43
CA GLY A 25 4.07 10.37 1.32
C GLY A 25 4.11 9.16 2.27
N GLY A 26 5.11 8.27 2.15
CA GLY A 26 5.34 7.17 3.07
C GLY A 26 5.94 7.59 4.40
N CYS A 27 5.98 6.65 5.37
CA CYS A 27 6.49 6.90 6.73
C CYS A 27 7.82 6.17 7.05
N HIS A 28 8.53 5.68 6.03
CA HIS A 28 9.77 4.92 6.20
C HIS A 28 10.93 5.53 5.40
N GLY A 29 11.23 6.82 5.62
CA GLY A 29 12.41 7.51 5.10
C GLY A 29 12.14 8.48 3.94
N SER A 30 11.07 8.33 3.16
CA SER A 30 10.66 9.35 2.19
C SER A 30 9.93 10.50 2.87
N THR A 31 9.96 11.69 2.25
CA THR A 31 9.14 12.81 2.70
C THR A 31 7.67 12.43 2.72
N GLY A 32 7.01 12.65 3.84
CA GLY A 32 5.62 12.28 4.08
C GLY A 32 4.97 13.16 5.17
N PRO A 33 3.75 12.81 5.61
CA PRO A 33 3.02 13.60 6.60
C PRO A 33 3.77 13.88 7.90
N SER A 34 4.61 12.95 8.35
CA SER A 34 5.43 13.12 9.57
C SER A 34 6.70 13.97 9.36
N SER A 35 7.04 14.29 8.12
CA SER A 35 8.21 15.14 7.80
C SER A 35 7.94 16.60 8.18
N ILE A 36 9.00 17.30 8.60
CA ILE A 36 8.92 18.73 8.92
C ILE A 36 8.69 19.53 7.63
N ASN A 37 7.65 20.34 7.62
CA ASN A 37 7.40 21.31 6.57
C ASN A 37 8.42 22.47 6.73
N PRO A 38 9.26 22.73 5.72
CA PRO A 38 10.28 23.77 5.81
C PRO A 38 9.71 25.18 5.97
N ASP A 39 8.48 25.43 5.51
CA ASP A 39 7.86 26.76 5.58
C ASP A 39 7.29 27.07 6.97
N THR A 40 6.91 26.04 7.74
CA THR A 40 6.25 26.21 9.03
C THR A 40 7.09 25.73 10.22
N GLY A 41 8.08 24.88 9.98
CA GLY A 41 8.92 24.27 11.02
C GLY A 41 8.24 23.16 11.84
N VAL A 42 7.03 22.74 11.46
CA VAL A 42 6.28 21.64 12.10
C VAL A 42 5.97 20.52 11.10
N PRO A 43 5.59 19.31 11.53
CA PRO A 43 5.22 18.26 10.60
C PRO A 43 4.09 18.69 9.67
N PHE A 44 4.11 18.24 8.42
CA PHE A 44 3.03 18.48 7.46
C PHE A 44 1.68 18.02 7.99
N GLY A 45 1.63 16.86 8.63
CA GLY A 45 0.40 16.31 9.16
C GLY A 45 -0.67 16.13 8.08
N PRO A 46 -1.91 16.60 8.34
CA PRO A 46 -3.02 16.52 7.40
C PRO A 46 -2.85 17.43 6.18
N ASP A 47 -1.94 18.41 6.24
CA ASP A 47 -1.68 19.37 5.17
C ASP A 47 -0.65 18.83 4.14
N PHE A 48 -0.16 17.60 4.32
CA PHE A 48 0.69 16.98 3.32
C PHE A 48 -0.06 16.85 1.99
N PRO A 49 0.54 17.27 0.86
CA PRO A 49 -0.15 17.29 -0.43
C PRO A 49 -0.61 15.89 -0.84
N LEU A 50 -1.79 15.81 -1.45
CA LEU A 50 -2.24 14.58 -2.09
C LEU A 50 -1.32 14.26 -3.25
N VAL A 51 -0.78 13.05 -3.24
CA VAL A 51 0.03 12.48 -4.31
C VAL A 51 -0.77 11.42 -5.05
N ALA A 52 -0.41 11.17 -6.30
CA ALA A 52 -0.97 10.11 -7.12
C ALA A 52 0.11 9.10 -7.53
N VAL A 53 -0.30 7.94 -8.01
CA VAL A 53 0.64 6.93 -8.54
C VAL A 53 1.53 7.51 -9.65
N ARG A 54 1.00 8.44 -10.47
CA ARG A 54 1.76 9.17 -11.48
C ARG A 54 2.93 9.95 -10.89
N ASP A 55 2.76 10.55 -9.72
CA ASP A 55 3.82 11.33 -9.08
C ASP A 55 4.95 10.42 -8.58
N TRP A 56 4.60 9.25 -8.05
CA TRP A 56 5.60 8.25 -7.68
C TRP A 56 6.41 7.76 -8.87
N VAL A 57 5.75 7.46 -9.99
CA VAL A 57 6.44 7.04 -11.22
C VAL A 57 7.36 8.14 -11.72
N LYS A 58 6.98 9.41 -11.65
CA LYS A 58 7.87 10.55 -12.00
C LYS A 58 9.11 10.59 -11.11
N VAL A 59 8.95 10.46 -9.78
CA VAL A 59 10.08 10.42 -8.84
C VAL A 59 10.97 9.22 -9.12
N GLN A 60 10.40 8.05 -9.33
CA GLN A 60 11.14 6.83 -9.65
C GLN A 60 11.91 6.96 -10.97
N ALA A 61 11.34 7.62 -11.98
CA ALA A 61 12.02 7.91 -13.24
C ALA A 61 13.22 8.85 -13.03
N GLN A 62 13.09 9.88 -12.18
CA GLN A 62 14.22 10.76 -11.82
C GLN A 62 15.33 10.01 -11.09
N VAL A 63 14.97 9.08 -10.18
CA VAL A 63 15.97 8.22 -9.53
C VAL A 63 16.66 7.31 -10.56
N SER A 64 15.92 6.79 -11.53
CA SER A 64 16.52 6.00 -12.64
C SER A 64 17.52 6.83 -13.44
N ASP A 65 17.19 8.10 -13.70
CA ASP A 65 18.11 9.04 -14.39
C ASP A 65 19.37 9.32 -13.58
N TYR A 66 19.22 9.54 -12.27
CA TYR A 66 20.33 9.73 -11.33
C TYR A 66 21.27 8.51 -11.28
N LEU A 67 20.70 7.31 -11.37
CA LEU A 67 21.46 6.04 -11.39
C LEU A 67 22.04 5.72 -12.79
N GLY A 68 21.74 6.54 -13.82
CA GLY A 68 22.18 6.30 -15.20
C GLY A 68 21.44 5.14 -15.90
N ILE A 69 20.29 4.72 -15.37
CA ILE A 69 19.53 3.58 -15.90
C ILE A 69 18.55 4.06 -16.96
N GLN A 70 18.83 3.70 -18.21
CA GLN A 70 17.99 4.06 -19.36
C GLN A 70 16.74 3.16 -19.47
N CYS A 71 16.90 1.86 -19.20
CA CYS A 71 15.81 0.89 -19.29
C CYS A 71 15.98 -0.19 -18.22
N TRP A 72 14.92 -0.44 -17.46
CA TRP A 72 14.86 -1.52 -16.49
C TRP A 72 14.60 -2.86 -17.17
N ALA A 73 15.34 -3.89 -16.79
CA ALA A 73 15.06 -5.26 -17.21
C ALA A 73 13.66 -5.71 -16.79
N ALA A 74 13.22 -5.32 -15.59
CA ALA A 74 11.86 -5.53 -15.11
C ALA A 74 11.48 -4.48 -14.06
N VAL A 75 10.21 -4.10 -14.03
CA VAL A 75 9.58 -3.42 -12.90
C VAL A 75 8.56 -4.39 -12.29
N VAL A 76 8.66 -4.63 -10.98
CA VAL A 76 7.88 -5.65 -10.27
C VAL A 76 7.12 -4.99 -9.13
N GLY A 77 5.83 -5.26 -9.02
CA GLY A 77 5.03 -4.71 -7.92
C GLY A 77 3.81 -5.52 -7.56
N GLY A 78 3.52 -5.57 -6.25
CA GLY A 78 2.32 -6.20 -5.71
C GLY A 78 1.30 -5.16 -5.23
N SER A 79 0.02 -5.42 -5.42
CA SER A 79 -1.08 -4.56 -4.97
C SER A 79 -0.88 -3.11 -5.46
N LEU A 80 -0.74 -2.13 -4.57
CA LEU A 80 -0.40 -0.73 -4.91
C LEU A 80 0.90 -0.61 -5.73
N GLY A 81 1.87 -1.50 -5.50
CA GLY A 81 3.07 -1.60 -6.34
C GLY A 81 2.75 -2.03 -7.77
N GLY A 82 1.78 -2.92 -7.97
CA GLY A 82 1.30 -3.30 -9.30
C GLY A 82 0.62 -2.15 -10.04
N MET A 83 -0.07 -1.26 -9.32
CA MET A 83 -0.60 -0.01 -9.90
C MET A 83 0.53 0.92 -10.37
N GLN A 84 1.64 0.96 -9.66
CA GLN A 84 2.84 1.69 -10.09
C GLN A 84 3.45 1.06 -11.36
N VAL A 85 3.53 -0.27 -11.43
CA VAL A 85 4.00 -0.99 -12.63
C VAL A 85 3.12 -0.68 -13.84
N LEU A 86 1.80 -0.72 -13.68
CA LEU A 86 0.85 -0.32 -14.72
C LEU A 86 1.11 1.13 -15.18
N ARG A 87 1.33 2.03 -14.22
CA ARG A 87 1.59 3.45 -14.55
C ARG A 87 2.94 3.65 -15.23
N TRP A 88 3.97 2.89 -14.86
CA TRP A 88 5.25 2.88 -15.55
C TRP A 88 5.10 2.52 -17.04
N SER A 89 4.33 1.48 -17.36
CA SER A 89 4.12 1.04 -18.74
C SER A 89 3.38 2.07 -19.61
N ILE A 90 2.64 3.00 -18.99
CA ILE A 90 1.92 4.08 -19.66
C ILE A 90 2.81 5.30 -19.82
N ASP A 91 3.45 5.75 -18.73
CA ASP A 91 4.18 7.03 -18.70
C ASP A 91 5.63 6.91 -19.20
N GLN A 92 6.22 5.71 -19.14
CA GLN A 92 7.61 5.43 -19.46
C GLN A 92 7.74 4.15 -20.32
N PRO A 93 7.02 4.04 -21.46
CA PRO A 93 6.88 2.80 -22.22
C PRO A 93 8.21 2.25 -22.73
N ASP A 94 9.17 3.13 -23.04
CA ASP A 94 10.48 2.78 -23.60
C ASP A 94 11.53 2.42 -22.51
N ARG A 95 11.16 2.60 -21.23
CA ARG A 95 12.10 2.49 -20.10
C ARG A 95 11.95 1.23 -19.28
N ILE A 96 11.09 0.33 -19.69
CA ILE A 96 10.90 -0.98 -19.04
C ILE A 96 10.77 -2.08 -20.09
N ALA A 97 11.51 -3.19 -19.91
CA ALA A 97 11.42 -4.34 -20.78
C ALA A 97 10.34 -5.34 -20.36
N ASN A 98 10.11 -5.48 -19.05
CA ASN A 98 9.11 -6.38 -18.48
C ASN A 98 8.35 -5.70 -17.33
N ALA A 99 7.04 -5.88 -17.29
CA ALA A 99 6.13 -5.41 -16.26
C ALA A 99 5.54 -6.62 -15.52
N VAL A 100 5.87 -6.79 -14.23
CA VAL A 100 5.38 -7.90 -13.40
C VAL A 100 4.40 -7.34 -12.36
N ILE A 101 3.15 -7.73 -12.49
CA ILE A 101 2.02 -7.22 -11.70
C ILE A 101 1.47 -8.38 -10.87
N ILE A 102 1.45 -8.22 -9.55
CA ILE A 102 1.06 -9.26 -8.62
C ILE A 102 -0.13 -8.77 -7.78
N ALA A 103 -1.23 -9.53 -7.77
CA ALA A 103 -2.42 -9.26 -6.95
C ALA A 103 -2.85 -7.77 -7.03
N SER A 104 -3.01 -7.24 -8.24
CA SER A 104 -3.34 -5.83 -8.49
C SER A 104 -4.38 -5.68 -9.59
N ALA A 105 -4.97 -4.50 -9.67
CA ALA A 105 -6.01 -4.17 -10.64
C ALA A 105 -5.81 -2.75 -11.19
N PRO A 106 -6.32 -2.43 -12.39
CA PRO A 106 -6.22 -1.09 -12.96
C PRO A 106 -7.07 -0.04 -12.22
N LYS A 107 -8.02 -0.46 -11.39
CA LYS A 107 -8.78 0.40 -10.47
C LYS A 107 -9.40 -0.43 -9.35
N LEU A 108 -9.71 0.22 -8.23
CA LEU A 108 -10.45 -0.42 -7.15
C LEU A 108 -11.94 -0.56 -7.49
N SER A 109 -12.55 -1.63 -6.97
CA SER A 109 -14.00 -1.78 -6.97
C SER A 109 -14.65 -0.86 -5.92
N ALA A 110 -15.96 -0.63 -6.06
CA ALA A 110 -16.74 0.10 -5.05
C ALA A 110 -16.62 -0.53 -3.65
N GLN A 111 -16.56 -1.87 -3.57
CA GLN A 111 -16.38 -2.59 -2.31
C GLN A 111 -15.02 -2.29 -1.66
N ASN A 112 -13.93 -2.27 -2.44
CA ASN A 112 -12.60 -1.92 -1.92
C ASN A 112 -12.55 -0.47 -1.41
N ILE A 113 -13.18 0.47 -2.14
CA ILE A 113 -13.29 1.87 -1.71
C ILE A 113 -14.11 1.97 -0.42
N ALA A 114 -15.17 1.18 -0.27
CA ALA A 114 -15.98 1.14 0.95
C ALA A 114 -15.16 0.62 2.15
N PHE A 115 -14.37 -0.42 2.01
CA PHE A 115 -13.46 -0.89 3.05
C PHE A 115 -12.43 0.17 3.44
N ASN A 116 -11.84 0.85 2.44
CA ASN A 116 -10.93 1.97 2.71
C ASN A 116 -11.62 3.08 3.49
N GLU A 117 -12.88 3.40 3.19
CA GLU A 117 -13.63 4.43 3.92
C GLU A 117 -13.90 4.01 5.37
N VAL A 118 -14.27 2.75 5.64
CA VAL A 118 -14.43 2.24 7.02
C VAL A 118 -13.11 2.40 7.79
N ALA A 119 -11.99 2.01 7.19
CA ALA A 119 -10.67 2.14 7.79
C ALA A 119 -10.30 3.62 8.09
N ARG A 120 -10.56 4.52 7.13
CA ARG A 120 -10.36 5.97 7.34
C ARG A 120 -11.23 6.54 8.45
N GLN A 121 -12.50 6.11 8.54
CA GLN A 121 -13.40 6.55 9.60
C GLN A 121 -12.95 6.05 10.98
N ALA A 122 -12.42 4.83 11.07
CA ALA A 122 -11.85 4.30 12.32
C ALA A 122 -10.70 5.21 12.81
N ILE A 123 -9.76 5.55 11.92
CA ILE A 123 -8.64 6.45 12.26
C ILE A 123 -9.13 7.86 12.63
N ARG A 124 -10.00 8.45 11.82
CA ARG A 124 -10.44 9.85 12.03
C ARG A 124 -11.30 10.05 13.26
N ARG A 125 -11.94 9.00 13.78
CA ARG A 125 -12.73 9.02 15.00
C ARG A 125 -11.95 8.60 16.24
N ASP A 126 -10.69 8.20 16.09
CA ASP A 126 -9.82 7.95 17.23
C ASP A 126 -9.63 9.26 18.02
N PRO A 127 -9.83 9.26 19.35
CA PRO A 127 -9.65 10.46 20.18
C PRO A 127 -8.26 11.09 20.04
N ASP A 128 -7.23 10.27 19.82
CA ASP A 128 -5.84 10.71 19.69
C ASP A 128 -5.47 11.15 18.27
N PHE A 129 -6.39 11.08 17.29
CA PHE A 129 -6.12 11.54 15.92
C PHE A 129 -6.00 13.07 15.81
N HIS A 130 -6.73 13.81 16.61
CA HIS A 130 -6.68 15.28 16.67
C HIS A 130 -6.75 15.96 15.29
N GLY A 131 -7.61 15.47 14.39
CA GLY A 131 -7.72 16.03 13.04
C GLY A 131 -6.49 15.82 12.17
N GLY A 132 -5.55 14.93 12.56
CA GLY A 132 -4.28 14.69 11.90
C GLY A 132 -3.08 15.42 12.52
N HIS A 133 -3.29 16.25 13.55
CA HIS A 133 -2.24 17.04 14.22
C HIS A 133 -1.67 16.35 15.48
N TYR A 134 -1.76 15.04 15.58
CA TYR A 134 -1.34 14.25 16.75
C TYR A 134 0.18 14.28 17.00
N TYR A 135 1.02 14.58 16.01
CA TYR A 135 2.48 14.69 16.19
C TYR A 135 2.85 15.74 17.26
N ALA A 136 2.23 16.92 17.21
CA ALA A 136 2.50 18.00 18.16
C ALA A 136 2.07 17.65 19.59
N LYS A 137 1.20 16.65 19.76
CA LYS A 137 0.74 16.17 21.07
C LYS A 137 1.52 14.98 21.60
N GLY A 138 2.43 14.41 20.77
CA GLY A 138 3.21 13.23 21.16
C GLY A 138 2.39 11.97 21.37
N VAL A 139 1.21 11.87 20.73
CA VAL A 139 0.30 10.71 20.79
C VAL A 139 0.21 10.03 19.43
N ILE A 140 -0.33 8.82 19.41
CA ILE A 140 -0.57 8.03 18.19
C ILE A 140 -2.02 7.54 18.24
N PRO A 141 -2.83 7.68 17.19
CA PRO A 141 -4.19 7.16 17.13
C PRO A 141 -4.18 5.63 16.93
N GLU A 142 -3.71 4.91 17.96
CA GLU A 142 -3.44 3.48 17.91
C GLU A 142 -4.70 2.64 17.71
N VAL A 143 -5.80 3.03 18.35
CA VAL A 143 -7.06 2.28 18.28
C VAL A 143 -7.63 2.32 16.86
N GLY A 144 -7.72 3.51 16.27
CA GLY A 144 -8.21 3.68 14.92
C GLY A 144 -7.32 3.03 13.88
N LEU A 145 -6.00 3.16 14.03
CA LEU A 145 -5.03 2.56 13.12
C LEU A 145 -5.03 1.02 13.21
N SER A 146 -5.19 0.47 14.43
CA SER A 146 -5.35 -0.96 14.67
C SER A 146 -6.61 -1.50 13.98
N LEU A 147 -7.76 -0.85 14.17
CA LEU A 147 -9.01 -1.24 13.52
C LEU A 147 -8.92 -1.17 11.99
N ALA A 148 -8.31 -0.12 11.45
CA ALA A 148 -8.06 0.01 10.02
C ALA A 148 -7.23 -1.16 9.47
N ARG A 149 -6.22 -1.61 10.22
CA ARG A 149 -5.40 -2.76 9.85
C ARG A 149 -6.17 -4.07 9.92
N MET A 150 -7.02 -4.26 10.94
CA MET A 150 -7.88 -5.44 11.04
C MET A 150 -8.79 -5.57 9.81
N VAL A 151 -9.44 -4.48 9.38
CA VAL A 151 -10.22 -4.44 8.13
C VAL A 151 -9.37 -4.87 6.94
N GLY A 152 -8.16 -4.33 6.81
CA GLY A 152 -7.23 -4.71 5.76
C GLY A 152 -6.93 -6.23 5.75
N HIS A 153 -6.70 -6.84 6.90
CA HIS A 153 -6.43 -8.28 6.98
C HIS A 153 -7.63 -9.15 6.59
N ILE A 154 -8.85 -8.70 6.84
CA ILE A 154 -10.06 -9.39 6.37
C ILE A 154 -10.14 -9.34 4.84
N THR A 155 -9.79 -8.20 4.24
CA THR A 155 -9.91 -8.01 2.77
C THR A 155 -8.78 -8.63 1.96
N TYR A 156 -7.66 -9.03 2.59
CA TYR A 156 -6.51 -9.62 1.90
C TYR A 156 -6.61 -11.13 1.69
N LEU A 157 -7.50 -11.80 2.40
CA LEU A 157 -7.73 -13.23 2.29
C LEU A 157 -9.12 -13.48 1.66
N SER A 158 -9.22 -14.53 0.86
CA SER A 158 -10.53 -15.05 0.46
C SER A 158 -11.22 -15.71 1.65
N ASP A 159 -12.54 -15.88 1.57
CA ASP A 159 -13.32 -16.62 2.59
C ASP A 159 -12.75 -18.02 2.81
N ASP A 160 -12.46 -18.74 1.71
CA ASP A 160 -11.86 -20.08 1.76
C ASP A 160 -10.49 -20.08 2.45
N ALA A 161 -9.62 -19.13 2.13
CA ALA A 161 -8.30 -19.03 2.75
C ALA A 161 -8.40 -18.66 4.25
N MET A 162 -9.35 -17.80 4.62
CA MET A 162 -9.63 -17.45 6.00
C MET A 162 -10.16 -18.68 6.77
N HIS A 163 -11.09 -19.43 6.15
CA HIS A 163 -11.63 -20.66 6.73
C HIS A 163 -10.56 -21.75 6.87
N GLN A 164 -9.73 -21.99 5.88
CA GLN A 164 -8.62 -22.96 5.94
C GLN A 164 -7.62 -22.61 7.04
N LYS A 165 -7.37 -21.32 7.27
CA LYS A 165 -6.38 -20.87 8.26
C LYS A 165 -6.89 -20.90 9.70
N PHE A 166 -8.15 -20.59 9.94
CA PHE A 166 -8.69 -20.39 11.29
C PHE A 166 -9.93 -21.24 11.59
N GLY A 167 -10.71 -21.58 10.58
CA GLY A 167 -12.00 -22.26 10.79
C GLY A 167 -12.86 -21.52 11.82
N ARG A 168 -13.36 -22.27 12.77
CA ARG A 168 -14.02 -21.78 13.99
C ARG A 168 -13.23 -22.18 15.24
N ASP A 169 -11.92 -22.30 15.10
CA ASP A 169 -11.03 -22.77 16.17
C ASP A 169 -11.04 -21.82 17.36
N LEU A 170 -11.24 -22.39 18.53
CA LEU A 170 -11.22 -21.66 19.79
C LEU A 170 -9.80 -21.51 20.32
N ARG A 171 -9.57 -20.48 21.10
CA ARG A 171 -8.34 -20.30 21.89
C ARG A 171 -8.30 -21.22 23.10
N ALA A 172 -9.46 -21.52 23.66
CA ALA A 172 -9.65 -22.44 24.79
C ALA A 172 -10.36 -23.71 24.30
N THR A 173 -10.45 -24.70 25.15
CA THR A 173 -11.14 -25.97 24.84
C THR A 173 -12.67 -25.86 24.81
N THR A 174 -13.22 -24.82 25.43
CA THR A 174 -14.67 -24.60 25.55
C THR A 174 -15.00 -23.13 25.40
N TYR A 175 -16.26 -22.83 25.01
CA TYR A 175 -16.77 -21.45 24.93
C TYR A 175 -16.79 -20.82 26.35
N GLN A 176 -16.34 -19.55 26.40
CA GLN A 176 -16.36 -18.74 27.62
C GLN A 176 -17.59 -17.83 27.69
N TYR A 177 -18.32 -17.66 26.59
CA TYR A 177 -19.49 -16.78 26.43
C TYR A 177 -19.23 -15.34 26.90
N GLY A 178 -18.02 -14.81 26.62
CA GLY A 178 -17.57 -13.47 26.98
C GLY A 178 -17.40 -12.54 25.79
N PHE A 179 -16.88 -11.33 26.06
CA PHE A 179 -16.54 -10.33 25.03
C PHE A 179 -15.04 -10.31 24.70
N ASP A 180 -14.24 -11.11 25.36
CA ASP A 180 -12.83 -11.29 25.00
C ASP A 180 -12.68 -12.17 23.76
N ALA A 181 -11.47 -12.19 23.18
CA ALA A 181 -11.20 -13.01 22.01
C ALA A 181 -11.33 -14.51 22.35
N GLU A 182 -12.35 -15.15 21.83
CA GLU A 182 -12.59 -16.59 21.97
C GLU A 182 -12.06 -17.40 20.79
N PHE A 183 -12.17 -16.85 19.56
CA PHE A 183 -11.72 -17.51 18.34
C PHE A 183 -10.29 -17.11 17.96
N GLN A 184 -9.58 -18.04 17.33
CA GLN A 184 -8.21 -17.80 16.86
C GLN A 184 -8.12 -16.61 15.91
N VAL A 185 -9.10 -16.44 15.03
CA VAL A 185 -9.16 -15.30 14.07
C VAL A 185 -9.24 -13.96 14.80
N GLU A 186 -9.95 -13.86 15.93
CA GLU A 186 -10.06 -12.62 16.70
C GLU A 186 -8.70 -12.22 17.29
N SER A 187 -8.00 -13.20 17.88
CA SER A 187 -6.63 -12.98 18.38
C SER A 187 -5.66 -12.57 17.27
N TYR A 188 -5.75 -13.21 16.13
CA TYR A 188 -4.93 -12.88 14.97
C TYR A 188 -5.16 -11.43 14.52
N LEU A 189 -6.41 -11.00 14.37
CA LEU A 189 -6.74 -9.64 13.96
C LEU A 189 -6.27 -8.60 14.98
N ARG A 190 -6.52 -8.83 16.28
CA ARG A 190 -6.05 -7.95 17.35
C ARG A 190 -4.54 -7.81 17.34
N TYR A 191 -3.81 -8.90 17.22
CA TYR A 191 -2.35 -8.90 17.15
C TYR A 191 -1.83 -8.11 15.91
N GLN A 192 -2.42 -8.35 14.73
CA GLN A 192 -2.01 -7.65 13.52
C GLN A 192 -2.28 -6.14 13.59
N GLY A 193 -3.38 -5.75 14.20
CA GLY A 193 -3.70 -4.35 14.44
C GLY A 193 -2.70 -3.70 15.39
N GLU A 194 -2.43 -4.32 16.53
CA GLU A 194 -1.50 -3.82 17.56
C GLU A 194 -0.07 -3.65 17.02
N VAL A 195 0.46 -4.66 16.33
CA VAL A 195 1.81 -4.60 15.74
C VAL A 195 1.91 -3.51 14.69
N PHE A 196 0.86 -3.32 13.91
CA PHE A 196 0.83 -2.31 12.85
C PHE A 196 0.78 -0.88 13.40
N SER A 197 -0.07 -0.61 14.39
CA SER A 197 -0.25 0.73 14.96
C SER A 197 1.03 1.32 15.55
N LYS A 198 1.94 0.46 16.02
CA LYS A 198 3.23 0.88 16.60
C LYS A 198 4.30 1.28 15.56
N ARG A 199 4.09 0.96 14.29
CA ARG A 199 5.12 1.15 13.25
C ARG A 199 4.65 1.89 12.00
N PHE A 200 3.37 2.25 11.93
CA PHE A 200 2.83 2.92 10.76
C PHE A 200 2.18 4.24 11.13
N ASP A 201 2.25 5.21 10.24
CA ASP A 201 1.72 6.54 10.45
C ASP A 201 0.27 6.65 9.96
N ALA A 202 -0.60 7.26 10.78
CA ALA A 202 -2.04 7.33 10.48
C ALA A 202 -2.35 8.28 9.31
N ASN A 203 -1.69 9.43 9.21
CA ASN A 203 -1.87 10.33 8.07
C ASN A 203 -1.36 9.68 6.78
N THR A 204 -0.24 8.96 6.84
CA THR A 204 0.25 8.14 5.73
C THR A 204 -0.78 7.09 5.32
N TYR A 205 -1.44 6.41 6.26
CA TYR A 205 -2.48 5.42 5.95
C TYR A 205 -3.66 6.06 5.20
N LEU A 206 -4.12 7.21 5.69
CA LEU A 206 -5.20 7.97 5.02
C LEU A 206 -4.80 8.37 3.60
N LEU A 207 -3.58 8.87 3.43
CA LEU A 207 -3.03 9.24 2.11
C LEU A 207 -2.97 8.04 1.17
N MET A 208 -2.37 6.91 1.60
CA MET A 208 -2.20 5.72 0.76
C MET A 208 -3.55 5.14 0.31
N THR A 209 -4.57 5.13 1.19
CA THR A 209 -5.91 4.67 0.81
C THR A 209 -6.57 5.61 -0.21
N ARG A 210 -6.30 6.92 -0.16
CA ARG A 210 -6.78 7.85 -1.19
C ARG A 210 -6.05 7.67 -2.52
N VAL A 211 -4.76 7.42 -2.49
CA VAL A 211 -4.00 7.11 -3.72
C VAL A 211 -4.56 5.87 -4.42
N LEU A 212 -4.88 4.82 -3.63
CA LEU A 212 -5.55 3.62 -4.13
C LEU A 212 -6.91 3.94 -4.76
N ASP A 213 -7.77 4.70 -4.05
CA ASP A 213 -9.13 5.04 -4.51
C ASP A 213 -9.11 5.84 -5.82
N TYR A 214 -8.12 6.74 -5.98
CA TYR A 214 -8.02 7.62 -7.14
C TYR A 214 -7.34 6.97 -8.35
N PHE A 215 -6.73 5.81 -8.18
CA PHE A 215 -6.06 5.15 -9.29
C PHE A 215 -7.08 4.60 -10.30
N ASP A 216 -7.18 5.25 -11.43
CA ASP A 216 -7.90 4.81 -12.63
C ASP A 216 -7.14 5.36 -13.86
N PRO A 217 -6.14 4.63 -14.40
CA PRO A 217 -5.35 5.08 -15.53
C PRO A 217 -6.17 5.21 -16.82
N ALA A 218 -7.32 4.55 -16.93
CA ALA A 218 -8.18 4.64 -18.10
C ALA A 218 -9.08 5.88 -18.11
N ARG A 219 -9.16 6.62 -16.99
CA ARG A 219 -9.99 7.83 -16.88
C ARG A 219 -9.71 8.86 -17.98
N ASP A 220 -8.44 9.04 -18.31
CA ASP A 220 -7.99 10.00 -19.34
C ASP A 220 -8.14 9.43 -20.79
N TYR A 221 -8.64 8.18 -20.91
CA TYR A 221 -8.78 7.43 -22.16
C TYR A 221 -10.20 6.91 -22.37
N GLU A 222 -11.21 7.67 -21.95
CA GLU A 222 -12.64 7.30 -22.08
C GLU A 222 -12.97 5.97 -21.41
N HIS A 223 -12.24 5.61 -20.33
CA HIS A 223 -12.32 4.33 -19.62
C HIS A 223 -11.98 3.09 -20.47
N ASP A 224 -11.27 3.28 -21.58
CA ASP A 224 -10.83 2.20 -22.47
C ASP A 224 -9.40 1.77 -22.10
N LEU A 225 -9.25 0.57 -21.55
CA LEU A 225 -7.96 0.00 -21.18
C LEU A 225 -7.07 -0.31 -22.40
N ALA A 226 -7.66 -0.69 -23.53
CA ALA A 226 -6.87 -0.93 -24.74
C ALA A 226 -6.21 0.36 -25.26
N LYS A 227 -6.95 1.47 -25.25
CA LYS A 227 -6.39 2.80 -25.55
C LYS A 227 -5.34 3.22 -24.53
N THR A 228 -5.58 2.96 -23.25
CA THR A 228 -4.67 3.30 -22.15
C THR A 228 -3.29 2.67 -22.33
N PHE A 229 -3.25 1.40 -22.69
CA PHE A 229 -2.00 0.63 -22.84
C PHE A 229 -1.50 0.52 -24.28
N ALA A 230 -2.11 1.23 -25.25
CA ALA A 230 -1.76 1.13 -26.66
C ALA A 230 -0.29 1.46 -27.00
N LYS A 231 0.37 2.27 -26.16
CA LYS A 231 1.78 2.64 -26.31
C LYS A 231 2.75 1.78 -25.50
N ALA A 232 2.26 0.87 -24.68
CA ALA A 232 3.11 0.01 -23.85
C ALA A 232 3.91 -0.95 -24.76
N GLN A 233 5.23 -0.99 -24.56
CA GLN A 233 6.14 -1.82 -25.36
C GLN A 233 6.69 -3.01 -24.56
N CYS A 234 6.53 -2.98 -23.25
CA CYS A 234 7.01 -4.04 -22.37
C CYS A 234 6.18 -5.32 -22.47
N ARG A 235 6.78 -6.43 -22.06
CA ARG A 235 6.04 -7.68 -21.85
C ARG A 235 5.37 -7.64 -20.47
N PHE A 236 4.13 -8.07 -20.40
CA PHE A 236 3.38 -8.15 -19.16
C PHE A 236 3.35 -9.58 -18.61
N MET A 237 3.57 -9.68 -17.29
CA MET A 237 3.27 -10.86 -16.50
C MET A 237 2.32 -10.44 -15.39
N VAL A 238 1.12 -11.03 -15.37
CA VAL A 238 0.09 -10.75 -14.37
C VAL A 238 -0.18 -12.00 -13.55
N MET A 239 -0.09 -11.87 -12.24
CA MET A 239 -0.38 -12.92 -11.27
C MET A 239 -1.51 -12.43 -10.35
N SER A 240 -2.62 -13.18 -10.29
CA SER A 240 -3.81 -12.90 -9.48
C SER A 240 -4.04 -13.99 -8.45
#